data_78e44a81ec64c8a3425b7f6513561331
#
_entry.id   78e44a81ec64c8a3425b7f6513561331
#
_cell.length_a   1.000
_cell.length_b   1.000
_cell.length_c   1.000
_cell.angle_alpha   90.00
_cell.angle_beta   90.00
_cell.angle_gamma   90.00
#
_symmetry.space_group_name_H-M   'P 1'
#
loop_
_entity.id
_entity.type
_entity.pdbx_description
1 polymer ?
#
loop_
_entity_poly.entity_id
_entity_poly.type
_entity_poly.pdbx_seq_one_letter_code
_entity_poly.pdbx_strand_id
1 'polypeptide(L)'
;PDPRTSGPRDPRFTTLGDLMDGFRSVGAFEPSMDGYFGWLAHQGYKLPPRREDIWLPEGEDAVPGVTDLPCRIPAELSDSTYFTERALTYLKGCNGKPWFLHLGYYRPHPPFIAPAPYNKMYRPEDMPAPIRKPHWEEEASQHPLLRHYLRDIKQGSFFHGAGGTASTLDEASIRQMRATYAGLITEIDDCLGRVFTWLEENGQWENTMIIFTSDHGEQLGDHWLLGKVGYFDESFRIPLVIKDAGRTTRAGAIEEAFTESV
;
A
#
# COMPACT_ATOMS: atom_id res chain seq x y z
N PRO A 1 -23.14 -9.27 -10.22
CA PRO A 1 -23.68 -9.02 -11.56
C PRO A 1 -22.59 -9.19 -12.62
N ASP A 2 -22.94 -9.81 -13.74
CA ASP A 2 -22.01 -10.02 -14.85
C ASP A 2 -21.88 -8.71 -15.64
N PRO A 3 -20.68 -8.12 -15.77
CA PRO A 3 -20.49 -6.87 -16.51
C PRO A 3 -20.86 -6.97 -18.00
N ARG A 4 -20.95 -8.18 -18.53
CA ARG A 4 -21.38 -8.43 -19.93
C ARG A 4 -22.88 -8.29 -20.12
N THR A 5 -23.68 -8.45 -19.06
CA THR A 5 -25.15 -8.36 -19.07
C THR A 5 -25.69 -7.11 -18.37
N SER A 6 -24.92 -6.56 -17.46
CA SER A 6 -25.23 -5.30 -16.77
C SER A 6 -24.40 -4.21 -17.45
N GLY A 7 -25.02 -3.21 -18.03
CA GLY A 7 -24.29 -2.18 -18.78
C GLY A 7 -23.21 -1.46 -17.95
N PRO A 8 -22.22 -0.82 -18.59
CA PRO A 8 -21.05 -0.22 -17.92
C PRO A 8 -21.40 0.95 -16.97
N ARG A 9 -22.66 1.38 -16.94
CA ARG A 9 -23.18 2.42 -16.03
C ARG A 9 -24.02 1.84 -14.89
N ASP A 10 -24.05 0.52 -14.71
CA ASP A 10 -24.73 -0.08 -13.57
C ASP A 10 -24.08 0.44 -12.27
N PRO A 11 -24.84 1.05 -11.34
CA PRO A 11 -24.27 1.61 -10.09
C PRO A 11 -23.49 0.60 -9.29
N ARG A 12 -23.77 -0.70 -9.45
CA ARG A 12 -23.05 -1.79 -8.78
C ARG A 12 -21.60 -1.94 -9.23
N PHE A 13 -21.22 -1.38 -10.38
CA PHE A 13 -19.84 -1.32 -10.86
C PHE A 13 -19.16 0.02 -10.59
N THR A 14 -19.91 1.03 -10.16
CA THR A 14 -19.37 2.34 -9.84
C THR A 14 -19.10 2.53 -8.34
N THR A 15 -19.58 1.60 -7.52
CA THR A 15 -19.32 1.55 -6.09
C THR A 15 -18.76 0.15 -5.76
N LEU A 16 -17.49 0.09 -5.35
CA LEU A 16 -16.85 -1.18 -4.94
C LEU A 16 -17.60 -1.91 -3.82
N GLY A 17 -18.47 -1.20 -3.08
CA GLY A 17 -19.27 -1.77 -2.02
C GLY A 17 -20.30 -2.81 -2.44
N ASP A 18 -20.70 -2.81 -3.71
CA ASP A 18 -21.70 -3.75 -4.23
C ASP A 18 -21.07 -4.98 -4.93
N LEU A 19 -19.73 -5.07 -4.96
CA LEU A 19 -19.02 -6.19 -5.57
C LEU A 19 -18.89 -7.41 -4.64
N MET A 20 -19.09 -7.23 -3.34
CA MET A 20 -19.05 -8.31 -2.34
C MET A 20 -20.38 -8.36 -1.60
N ASP A 21 -21.12 -9.45 -1.81
CA ASP A 21 -22.38 -9.68 -1.11
C ASP A 21 -22.19 -9.61 0.42
N GLY A 22 -23.03 -8.81 1.08
CA GLY A 22 -22.99 -8.62 2.52
C GLY A 22 -22.06 -7.50 3.01
N PHE A 23 -21.27 -6.89 2.13
CA PHE A 23 -20.44 -5.74 2.47
C PHE A 23 -21.01 -4.44 1.95
N ARG A 24 -20.79 -3.37 2.72
CA ARG A 24 -21.09 -1.99 2.32
C ARG A 24 -19.81 -1.17 2.32
N SER A 25 -19.48 -0.55 1.20
CA SER A 25 -18.37 0.38 1.13
C SER A 25 -18.61 1.61 2.01
N VAL A 26 -17.62 1.96 2.82
CA VAL A 26 -17.59 3.20 3.62
C VAL A 26 -16.50 4.16 3.14
N GLY A 27 -15.64 3.72 2.23
CA GLY A 27 -14.65 4.49 1.51
C GLY A 27 -14.02 3.59 0.46
N ALA A 28 -13.75 4.13 -0.73
CA ALA A 28 -13.11 3.41 -1.82
C ALA A 28 -12.05 4.29 -2.48
N PHE A 29 -11.01 3.66 -2.98
CA PHE A 29 -9.94 4.32 -3.70
C PHE A 29 -10.07 4.13 -5.21
N GLU A 30 -10.43 2.92 -5.63
CA GLU A 30 -10.59 2.53 -7.02
C GLU A 30 -12.08 2.45 -7.43
N PRO A 31 -12.39 2.60 -8.71
CA PRO A 31 -11.48 2.84 -9.85
C PRO A 31 -11.16 4.30 -10.12
N SER A 32 -11.91 5.27 -9.55
CA SER A 32 -11.80 6.69 -9.92
C SER A 32 -11.14 7.55 -8.86
N MET A 33 -10.95 7.02 -7.66
CA MET A 33 -10.48 7.79 -6.48
C MET A 33 -11.32 9.03 -6.16
N ASP A 34 -12.50 9.17 -6.74
CA ASP A 34 -13.34 10.37 -6.60
C ASP A 34 -13.72 10.63 -5.14
N GLY A 35 -13.90 9.59 -4.35
CA GLY A 35 -14.14 9.71 -2.91
C GLY A 35 -13.00 10.39 -2.17
N TYR A 36 -11.77 10.00 -2.46
CA TYR A 36 -10.57 10.59 -1.87
C TYR A 36 -10.35 12.04 -2.35
N PHE A 37 -10.39 12.28 -3.64
CA PHE A 37 -10.23 13.63 -4.18
C PHE A 37 -11.35 14.57 -3.75
N GLY A 38 -12.58 14.07 -3.62
CA GLY A 38 -13.69 14.84 -3.06
C GLY A 38 -13.46 15.20 -1.58
N TRP A 39 -12.91 14.26 -0.80
CA TRP A 39 -12.52 14.51 0.57
C TRP A 39 -11.39 15.55 0.67
N LEU A 40 -10.35 15.46 -0.18
CA LEU A 40 -9.29 16.46 -0.23
C LEU A 40 -9.82 17.87 -0.51
N ALA A 41 -10.72 17.99 -1.48
CA ALA A 41 -11.36 19.29 -1.80
C ALA A 41 -12.17 19.82 -0.61
N HIS A 42 -12.86 18.93 0.13
CA HIS A 42 -13.60 19.30 1.35
C HIS A 42 -12.66 19.74 2.49
N GLN A 43 -11.45 19.17 2.56
CA GLN A 43 -10.40 19.62 3.49
C GLN A 43 -9.74 20.94 3.05
N GLY A 44 -10.16 21.52 1.92
CA GLY A 44 -9.61 22.75 1.39
C GLY A 44 -8.31 22.58 0.60
N TYR A 45 -7.90 21.33 0.31
CA TYR A 45 -6.72 21.07 -0.50
C TYR A 45 -6.97 21.43 -1.97
N LYS A 46 -6.12 22.27 -2.54
CA LYS A 46 -6.22 22.66 -3.93
C LYS A 46 -5.59 21.59 -4.82
N LEU A 47 -6.43 20.79 -5.46
CA LEU A 47 -5.98 19.76 -6.37
C LEU A 47 -5.23 20.34 -7.57
N PRO A 48 -4.14 19.71 -8.00
CA PRO A 48 -3.46 20.06 -9.25
C PRO A 48 -4.36 19.74 -10.47
N PRO A 49 -4.06 20.29 -11.66
CA PRO A 49 -4.81 19.99 -12.90
C PRO A 49 -4.86 18.49 -13.23
N ARG A 50 -3.78 17.76 -13.03
CA ARG A 50 -3.72 16.32 -13.03
C ARG A 50 -3.73 15.86 -11.58
N ARG A 51 -4.80 15.20 -11.17
CA ARG A 51 -5.02 14.83 -9.76
C ARG A 51 -3.89 13.96 -9.21
N GLU A 52 -3.34 13.09 -10.05
CA GLU A 52 -2.26 12.17 -9.71
C GLU A 52 -0.93 12.90 -9.39
N ASP A 53 -0.79 14.16 -9.79
CA ASP A 53 0.41 14.97 -9.52
C ASP A 53 0.60 15.28 -8.02
N ILE A 54 -0.37 14.96 -7.16
CA ILE A 54 -0.20 14.98 -5.70
C ILE A 54 0.89 14.01 -5.23
N TRP A 55 1.16 12.97 -6.00
CA TRP A 55 2.22 11.97 -5.72
C TRP A 55 3.53 12.27 -6.46
N LEU A 56 3.69 13.45 -7.03
CA LEU A 56 5.00 13.91 -7.50
C LEU A 56 5.83 14.44 -6.32
N PRO A 57 7.16 14.42 -6.45
CA PRO A 57 8.03 15.06 -5.47
C PRO A 57 7.70 16.54 -5.30
N GLU A 58 7.84 17.05 -4.09
CA GLU A 58 7.71 18.47 -3.79
C GLU A 58 8.90 19.25 -4.37
N GLY A 59 8.63 20.44 -4.91
CA GLY A 59 9.63 21.34 -5.50
C GLY A 59 9.43 21.56 -6.99
N GLU A 60 9.76 22.76 -7.45
CA GLU A 60 9.59 23.14 -8.87
C GLU A 60 10.58 22.41 -9.79
N ASP A 61 11.80 22.12 -9.28
CA ASP A 61 12.87 21.45 -10.02
C ASP A 61 12.94 19.93 -9.71
N ALA A 62 11.94 19.39 -9.03
CA ALA A 62 11.95 17.98 -8.63
C ALA A 62 11.80 17.07 -9.85
N VAL A 63 12.76 16.16 -10.01
CA VAL A 63 12.76 15.19 -11.12
C VAL A 63 12.04 13.92 -10.69
N PRO A 64 11.11 13.40 -11.52
CA PRO A 64 10.48 12.12 -11.25
C PRO A 64 11.49 10.97 -11.17
N GLY A 65 11.27 10.07 -10.22
CA GLY A 65 12.15 8.91 -10.01
C GLY A 65 12.33 8.57 -8.55
N VAL A 66 13.38 7.81 -8.26
CA VAL A 66 13.76 7.50 -6.88
C VAL A 66 14.27 8.77 -6.20
N THR A 67 13.70 9.12 -5.06
CA THR A 67 14.00 10.37 -4.35
C THR A 67 13.75 10.24 -2.86
N ASP A 68 14.40 11.11 -2.08
CA ASP A 68 14.13 11.35 -0.65
C ASP A 68 13.25 12.59 -0.43
N LEU A 69 12.84 13.27 -1.50
CA LEU A 69 11.92 14.40 -1.39
C LEU A 69 10.52 13.90 -0.97
N PRO A 70 9.77 14.67 -0.16
CA PRO A 70 8.40 14.31 0.16
C PRO A 70 7.50 14.44 -1.07
N CYS A 71 6.39 13.71 -1.08
CA CYS A 71 5.34 13.97 -2.06
C CYS A 71 4.59 15.26 -1.73
N ARG A 72 3.93 15.82 -2.74
CA ARG A 72 3.18 17.10 -2.62
C ARG A 72 1.99 17.02 -1.67
N ILE A 73 1.42 15.82 -1.48
CA ILE A 73 0.35 15.62 -0.52
C ILE A 73 0.95 15.45 0.89
N PRO A 74 0.56 16.24 1.89
CA PRO A 74 1.04 16.08 3.25
C PRO A 74 0.42 14.84 3.92
N ALA A 75 1.09 14.31 4.94
CA ALA A 75 0.71 13.07 5.62
C ALA A 75 -0.73 13.10 6.19
N GLU A 76 -1.12 14.23 6.76
CA GLU A 76 -2.47 14.43 7.32
C GLU A 76 -3.59 14.42 6.27
N LEU A 77 -3.23 14.51 4.99
CA LEU A 77 -4.15 14.44 3.86
C LEU A 77 -3.88 13.24 2.95
N SER A 78 -2.98 12.34 3.33
CA SER A 78 -2.67 11.15 2.54
C SER A 78 -3.87 10.21 2.37
N ASP A 79 -3.78 9.32 1.41
CA ASP A 79 -4.77 8.26 1.20
C ASP A 79 -4.85 7.33 2.42
N SER A 80 -3.74 7.03 3.11
CA SER A 80 -3.73 6.26 4.35
C SER A 80 -4.53 6.96 5.45
N THR A 81 -4.35 8.28 5.61
CA THR A 81 -5.14 9.09 6.54
C THR A 81 -6.62 9.09 6.17
N TYR A 82 -6.95 9.23 4.89
CA TYR A 82 -8.34 9.17 4.42
C TYR A 82 -9.05 7.87 4.83
N PHE A 83 -8.43 6.72 4.56
CA PHE A 83 -9.03 5.43 4.93
C PHE A 83 -9.18 5.27 6.44
N THR A 84 -8.21 5.74 7.21
CA THR A 84 -8.26 5.75 8.67
C THR A 84 -9.44 6.58 9.18
N GLU A 85 -9.65 7.78 8.66
CA GLU A 85 -10.79 8.64 9.01
C GLU A 85 -12.13 8.00 8.65
N ARG A 86 -12.20 7.31 7.51
CA ARG A 86 -13.40 6.57 7.10
C ARG A 86 -13.69 5.41 8.05
N ALA A 87 -12.66 4.65 8.43
CA ALA A 87 -12.77 3.56 9.38
C ALA A 87 -13.24 4.05 10.76
N LEU A 88 -12.62 5.09 11.29
CA LEU A 88 -13.01 5.69 12.57
C LEU A 88 -14.44 6.24 12.55
N THR A 89 -14.84 6.88 11.45
CA THR A 89 -16.23 7.37 11.28
C THR A 89 -17.22 6.21 11.29
N TYR A 90 -16.91 5.11 10.62
CA TYR A 90 -17.74 3.91 10.61
C TYR A 90 -17.86 3.32 12.03
N LEU A 91 -16.73 3.11 12.70
CA LEU A 91 -16.71 2.53 14.06
C LEU A 91 -17.51 3.37 15.06
N LYS A 92 -17.36 4.69 15.03
CA LYS A 92 -18.17 5.62 15.84
C LYS A 92 -19.65 5.48 15.55
N GLY A 93 -20.03 5.25 14.29
CA GLY A 93 -21.42 5.08 13.86
C GLY A 93 -22.04 3.74 14.27
N CYS A 94 -21.27 2.75 14.68
CA CYS A 94 -21.78 1.44 15.11
C CYS A 94 -22.52 1.49 16.46
N ASN A 95 -22.28 2.51 17.31
CA ASN A 95 -22.99 2.75 18.57
C ASN A 95 -23.07 1.49 19.46
N GLY A 96 -21.97 0.78 19.64
CA GLY A 96 -21.86 -0.43 20.45
C GLY A 96 -22.49 -1.71 19.85
N LYS A 97 -23.01 -1.65 18.63
CA LYS A 97 -23.48 -2.85 17.92
C LYS A 97 -22.30 -3.66 17.41
N PRO A 98 -22.43 -4.99 17.26
CA PRO A 98 -21.43 -5.80 16.59
C PRO A 98 -21.14 -5.30 15.17
N TRP A 99 -19.87 -5.32 14.79
CA TRP A 99 -19.42 -4.87 13.47
C TRP A 99 -18.35 -5.80 12.91
N PHE A 100 -18.21 -5.76 11.61
CA PHE A 100 -17.08 -6.29 10.87
C PHE A 100 -16.54 -5.17 9.99
N LEU A 101 -15.24 -4.92 10.03
CA LEU A 101 -14.56 -3.92 9.22
C LEU A 101 -13.42 -4.57 8.45
N HIS A 102 -13.46 -4.50 7.12
CA HIS A 102 -12.31 -4.74 6.26
C HIS A 102 -11.68 -3.39 5.92
N LEU A 103 -10.52 -3.10 6.50
CA LEU A 103 -9.76 -1.87 6.27
C LEU A 103 -8.56 -2.19 5.39
N GLY A 104 -8.64 -1.83 4.11
CA GLY A 104 -7.54 -1.98 3.17
C GLY A 104 -6.83 -0.65 2.97
N TYR A 105 -5.53 -0.61 3.24
CA TYR A 105 -4.67 0.49 2.83
C TYR A 105 -4.10 0.22 1.44
N TYR A 106 -4.04 1.25 0.62
CA TYR A 106 -3.42 1.15 -0.70
C TYR A 106 -1.89 1.14 -0.59
N ARG A 107 -1.35 1.95 0.34
CA ARG A 107 0.08 1.95 0.65
C ARG A 107 0.51 0.63 1.31
N PRO A 108 1.76 0.22 1.09
CA PRO A 108 2.87 0.86 0.39
C PRO A 108 2.91 0.61 -1.14
N HIS A 109 1.78 0.33 -1.80
CA HIS A 109 1.70 0.20 -3.27
C HIS A 109 2.28 1.44 -3.98
N PRO A 110 2.93 1.29 -5.16
CA PRO A 110 3.41 2.44 -5.94
C PRO A 110 2.34 3.54 -6.17
N PRO A 111 2.78 4.79 -6.38
CA PRO A 111 4.15 5.23 -6.54
C PRO A 111 4.92 5.27 -5.23
N PHE A 112 6.22 4.84 -5.27
CA PHE A 112 7.09 4.83 -4.09
C PHE A 112 7.59 6.24 -3.78
N ILE A 113 6.73 7.01 -3.15
CA ILE A 113 7.01 8.34 -2.64
C ILE A 113 6.22 8.55 -1.36
N ALA A 114 6.89 8.98 -0.30
CA ALA A 114 6.29 9.16 1.02
C ALA A 114 6.10 10.65 1.34
N PRO A 115 5.06 11.01 2.09
CA PRO A 115 4.93 12.36 2.62
C PRO A 115 5.95 12.63 3.73
N ALA A 116 6.23 13.91 4.03
CA ALA A 116 6.96 14.25 5.23
C ALA A 116 6.12 13.90 6.48
N PRO A 117 6.74 13.41 7.59
CA PRO A 117 8.18 13.19 7.80
C PRO A 117 8.68 11.81 7.32
N TYR A 118 7.82 10.94 6.82
CA TYR A 118 8.10 9.53 6.49
C TYR A 118 9.14 9.36 5.38
N ASN A 119 9.28 10.35 4.48
CA ASN A 119 10.24 10.34 3.38
C ASN A 119 11.71 10.28 3.83
N LYS A 120 12.03 10.67 5.07
CA LYS A 120 13.39 10.73 5.62
C LYS A 120 13.56 10.00 6.95
N MET A 121 12.62 9.14 7.33
CA MET A 121 12.72 8.41 8.60
C MET A 121 13.80 7.34 8.59
N TYR A 122 14.12 6.80 7.44
CA TYR A 122 15.10 5.73 7.26
C TYR A 122 16.22 6.18 6.35
N ARG A 123 17.45 5.77 6.67
CA ARG A 123 18.62 6.10 5.85
C ARG A 123 18.88 5.00 4.83
N PRO A 124 19.16 5.34 3.57
CA PRO A 124 19.43 4.34 2.53
C PRO A 124 20.57 3.38 2.87
N GLU A 125 21.59 3.86 3.58
CA GLU A 125 22.74 3.06 4.00
C GLU A 125 22.39 1.96 5.01
N ASP A 126 21.31 2.13 5.77
CA ASP A 126 20.84 1.13 6.73
C ASP A 126 19.95 0.06 6.06
N MET A 127 19.54 0.27 4.82
CA MET A 127 18.72 -0.70 4.09
C MET A 127 19.55 -1.88 3.60
N PRO A 128 19.01 -3.11 3.67
CA PRO A 128 19.71 -4.28 3.17
C PRO A 128 20.01 -4.15 1.67
N ALA A 129 21.11 -4.76 1.24
CA ALA A 129 21.41 -4.88 -0.18
C ALA A 129 20.39 -5.79 -0.88
N PRO A 130 20.08 -5.57 -2.15
CA PRO A 130 19.19 -6.46 -2.89
C PRO A 130 19.81 -7.85 -3.10
N ILE A 131 18.99 -8.88 -3.00
CA ILE A 131 19.35 -10.27 -3.29
C ILE A 131 19.18 -10.49 -4.80
N ARG A 132 20.28 -10.47 -5.55
CA ARG A 132 20.24 -10.60 -7.00
C ARG A 132 21.60 -11.04 -7.57
N LYS A 133 21.62 -11.59 -8.79
CA LYS A 133 22.85 -11.87 -9.53
C LYS A 133 23.60 -10.57 -9.85
N PRO A 134 24.92 -10.62 -10.11
CA PRO A 134 25.69 -9.42 -10.46
C PRO A 134 25.13 -8.64 -11.65
N HIS A 135 24.57 -9.36 -12.63
CA HIS A 135 23.99 -8.78 -13.85
C HIS A 135 22.58 -9.31 -14.08
N TRP A 136 21.68 -8.45 -14.51
CA TRP A 136 20.28 -8.82 -14.73
C TRP A 136 20.12 -9.86 -15.86
N GLU A 137 21.06 -9.91 -16.82
CA GLU A 137 21.08 -10.89 -17.90
C GLU A 137 21.29 -12.32 -17.37
N GLU A 138 22.08 -12.46 -16.29
CA GLU A 138 22.28 -13.76 -15.63
C GLU A 138 20.97 -14.23 -14.97
N GLU A 139 20.26 -13.31 -14.31
CA GLU A 139 18.93 -13.57 -13.76
C GLU A 139 17.95 -13.96 -14.90
N ALA A 140 17.93 -13.17 -15.98
CA ALA A 140 17.07 -13.36 -17.14
C ALA A 140 17.33 -14.69 -17.88
N SER A 141 18.51 -15.28 -17.74
CA SER A 141 18.86 -16.55 -18.38
C SER A 141 18.16 -17.76 -17.73
N GLN A 142 17.68 -17.63 -16.50
CA GLN A 142 17.09 -18.72 -15.75
C GLN A 142 15.73 -19.15 -16.31
N HIS A 143 14.92 -18.19 -16.81
CA HIS A 143 13.61 -18.50 -17.35
C HIS A 143 13.14 -17.47 -18.38
N PRO A 144 12.47 -17.88 -19.49
CA PRO A 144 11.99 -16.94 -20.51
C PRO A 144 11.01 -15.87 -19.97
N LEU A 145 10.13 -16.22 -19.03
CA LEU A 145 9.20 -15.29 -18.40
C LEU A 145 9.93 -14.24 -17.57
N LEU A 146 10.96 -14.65 -16.82
CA LEU A 146 11.79 -13.73 -16.04
C LEU A 146 12.53 -12.75 -16.96
N ARG A 147 13.05 -13.24 -18.09
CA ARG A 147 13.66 -12.39 -19.13
C ARG A 147 12.67 -11.34 -19.66
N HIS A 148 11.42 -11.72 -19.88
CA HIS A 148 10.37 -10.80 -20.32
C HIS A 148 10.16 -9.70 -19.27
N TYR A 149 9.95 -10.03 -18.01
CA TYR A 149 9.76 -9.04 -16.94
C TYR A 149 10.95 -8.09 -16.79
N LEU A 150 12.17 -8.60 -16.78
CA LEU A 150 13.39 -7.79 -16.62
C LEU A 150 13.62 -6.81 -17.76
N ARG A 151 13.10 -7.08 -18.97
CA ARG A 151 13.15 -6.18 -20.12
C ARG A 151 12.03 -5.16 -20.15
N ASP A 152 10.85 -5.52 -19.66
CA ASP A 152 9.62 -4.77 -19.98
C ASP A 152 9.06 -3.98 -18.82
N ILE A 153 9.38 -4.32 -17.56
CA ILE A 153 8.92 -3.57 -16.39
C ILE A 153 9.52 -2.15 -16.40
N LYS A 154 8.64 -1.14 -16.43
CA LYS A 154 9.04 0.27 -16.49
C LYS A 154 9.13 0.89 -15.11
N GLN A 155 10.12 1.74 -14.89
CA GLN A 155 10.23 2.54 -13.66
C GLN A 155 8.99 3.41 -13.43
N GLY A 156 8.38 3.94 -14.51
CA GLY A 156 7.18 4.78 -14.43
C GLY A 156 5.96 4.10 -13.81
N SER A 157 5.94 2.78 -13.70
CA SER A 157 4.91 2.04 -12.96
C SER A 157 5.09 2.11 -11.44
N PHE A 158 6.27 2.53 -10.97
CA PHE A 158 6.63 2.57 -9.54
C PHE A 158 6.99 3.97 -9.06
N PHE A 159 7.43 4.82 -9.97
CA PHE A 159 7.82 6.20 -9.71
C PHE A 159 7.12 7.10 -10.74
N HIS A 160 6.11 7.82 -10.32
CA HIS A 160 5.29 8.63 -11.22
C HIS A 160 6.15 9.54 -12.10
N GLY A 161 5.99 9.44 -13.41
CA GLY A 161 6.74 10.24 -14.39
C GLY A 161 8.17 9.77 -14.68
N ALA A 162 8.68 8.72 -14.03
CA ALA A 162 10.02 8.20 -14.30
C ALA A 162 10.11 7.47 -15.65
N GLY A 163 11.29 7.55 -16.28
CA GLY A 163 11.63 6.81 -17.50
C GLY A 163 12.54 5.60 -17.22
N GLY A 164 12.73 4.75 -18.25
CA GLY A 164 13.61 3.59 -18.19
C GLY A 164 12.96 2.31 -17.68
N THR A 165 13.74 1.25 -17.56
CA THR A 165 13.32 -0.08 -17.06
C THR A 165 13.74 -0.26 -15.60
N ALA A 166 13.00 -1.07 -14.85
CA ALA A 166 13.28 -1.35 -13.44
C ALA A 166 14.66 -1.99 -13.25
N SER A 167 15.07 -2.87 -14.17
CA SER A 167 16.38 -3.55 -14.15
C SER A 167 17.59 -2.63 -14.33
N THR A 168 17.39 -1.34 -14.63
CA THR A 168 18.49 -0.37 -14.74
C THR A 168 18.72 0.44 -13.45
N LEU A 169 17.96 0.20 -12.39
CA LEU A 169 18.18 0.86 -11.10
C LEU A 169 19.47 0.34 -10.46
N ASP A 170 20.33 1.28 -10.10
CA ASP A 170 21.56 0.97 -9.37
C ASP A 170 21.27 0.67 -7.87
N GLU A 171 22.29 0.20 -7.17
CA GLU A 171 22.14 -0.17 -5.77
C GLU A 171 21.77 1.03 -4.87
N ALA A 172 22.30 2.21 -5.15
CA ALA A 172 22.01 3.41 -4.39
C ALA A 172 20.52 3.78 -4.51
N SER A 173 19.98 3.72 -5.73
CA SER A 173 18.55 3.92 -6.01
C SER A 173 17.68 2.87 -5.32
N ILE A 174 18.09 1.59 -5.34
CA ILE A 174 17.36 0.52 -4.64
C ILE A 174 17.32 0.77 -3.13
N ARG A 175 18.44 1.14 -2.53
CA ARG A 175 18.50 1.44 -1.10
C ARG A 175 17.64 2.65 -0.74
N GLN A 176 17.66 3.71 -1.54
CA GLN A 176 16.77 4.87 -1.35
C GLN A 176 15.30 4.47 -1.48
N MET A 177 14.94 3.70 -2.48
CA MET A 177 13.58 3.19 -2.65
C MET A 177 13.12 2.36 -1.43
N ARG A 178 13.98 1.47 -0.90
CA ARG A 178 13.69 0.68 0.30
C ARG A 178 13.49 1.56 1.54
N ALA A 179 14.29 2.61 1.70
CA ALA A 179 14.12 3.58 2.77
C ALA A 179 12.77 4.31 2.67
N THR A 180 12.39 4.74 1.47
CA THR A 180 11.08 5.35 1.20
C THR A 180 9.93 4.37 1.47
N TYR A 181 10.06 3.11 1.05
CA TYR A 181 9.08 2.07 1.30
C TYR A 181 8.89 1.78 2.79
N ALA A 182 9.99 1.73 3.56
CA ALA A 182 9.92 1.60 5.02
C ALA A 182 9.18 2.79 5.66
N GLY A 183 9.39 4.00 5.14
CA GLY A 183 8.63 5.18 5.55
C GLY A 183 7.13 5.06 5.28
N LEU A 184 6.74 4.55 4.11
CA LEU A 184 5.33 4.28 3.78
C LEU A 184 4.70 3.22 4.72
N ILE A 185 5.46 2.20 5.11
CA ILE A 185 5.01 1.21 6.11
C ILE A 185 4.78 1.89 7.47
N THR A 186 5.69 2.78 7.88
CA THR A 186 5.54 3.52 9.15
C THR A 186 4.32 4.44 9.12
N GLU A 187 4.02 5.07 7.99
CA GLU A 187 2.79 5.85 7.82
C GLU A 187 1.53 5.00 8.08
N ILE A 188 1.51 3.76 7.58
CA ILE A 188 0.39 2.83 7.83
C ILE A 188 0.34 2.43 9.29
N ASP A 189 1.49 2.16 9.91
CA ASP A 189 1.56 1.78 11.32
C ASP A 189 1.01 2.89 12.22
N ASP A 190 1.37 4.15 11.97
CA ASP A 190 0.80 5.30 12.67
C ASP A 190 -0.72 5.42 12.45
N CYS A 191 -1.20 5.18 11.24
CA CYS A 191 -2.62 5.16 10.90
C CYS A 191 -3.37 4.03 11.64
N LEU A 192 -2.81 2.83 11.69
CA LEU A 192 -3.35 1.70 12.46
C LEU A 192 -3.32 1.99 13.95
N GLY A 193 -2.27 2.62 14.45
CA GLY A 193 -2.16 3.05 15.84
C GLY A 193 -3.34 3.93 16.26
N ARG A 194 -3.81 4.83 15.39
CA ARG A 194 -5.01 5.66 15.64
C ARG A 194 -6.28 4.82 15.78
N VAL A 195 -6.43 3.78 14.96
CA VAL A 195 -7.57 2.86 15.05
C VAL A 195 -7.50 2.06 16.35
N PHE A 196 -6.32 1.55 16.70
CA PHE A 196 -6.11 0.76 17.92
C PHE A 196 -6.35 1.60 19.18
N THR A 197 -5.81 2.83 19.23
CA THR A 197 -6.08 3.77 20.31
C THR A 197 -7.59 4.02 20.48
N TRP A 198 -8.30 4.20 19.37
CA TRP A 198 -9.75 4.37 19.45
C TRP A 198 -10.45 3.13 20.03
N LEU A 199 -10.04 1.91 19.65
CA LEU A 199 -10.60 0.67 20.21
C LEU A 199 -10.34 0.57 21.72
N GLU A 200 -9.15 0.94 22.18
CA GLU A 200 -8.77 0.96 23.60
C GLU A 200 -9.60 1.96 24.39
N GLU A 201 -9.65 3.22 23.94
CA GLU A 201 -10.39 4.31 24.58
C GLU A 201 -11.90 4.05 24.67
N ASN A 202 -12.44 3.26 23.74
CA ASN A 202 -13.86 2.90 23.71
C ASN A 202 -14.17 1.51 24.31
N GLY A 203 -13.18 0.88 24.99
CA GLY A 203 -13.35 -0.40 25.67
C GLY A 203 -13.66 -1.57 24.74
N GLN A 204 -13.26 -1.47 23.46
CA GLN A 204 -13.51 -2.50 22.45
C GLN A 204 -12.28 -3.37 22.15
N TRP A 205 -11.09 -2.96 22.59
CA TRP A 205 -9.85 -3.65 22.30
C TRP A 205 -9.88 -5.12 22.67
N GLU A 206 -10.26 -5.45 23.89
CA GLU A 206 -10.23 -6.84 24.39
C GLU A 206 -11.24 -7.75 23.68
N ASN A 207 -12.36 -7.19 23.22
CA ASN A 207 -13.43 -7.94 22.54
C ASN A 207 -13.36 -7.85 21.01
N THR A 208 -12.26 -7.35 20.44
CA THR A 208 -12.08 -7.25 19.00
C THR A 208 -11.01 -8.24 18.53
N MET A 209 -11.37 -9.12 17.61
CA MET A 209 -10.37 -9.88 16.84
C MET A 209 -9.78 -8.98 15.76
N ILE A 210 -8.45 -8.93 15.67
CA ILE A 210 -7.74 -8.18 14.63
C ILE A 210 -6.92 -9.16 13.81
N ILE A 211 -7.08 -9.11 12.50
CA ILE A 211 -6.29 -9.87 11.54
C ILE A 211 -5.55 -8.87 10.67
N PHE A 212 -4.22 -8.88 10.75
CA PHE A 212 -3.37 -8.06 9.89
C PHE A 212 -2.68 -8.96 8.86
N THR A 213 -2.82 -8.61 7.60
CA THR A 213 -2.21 -9.34 6.48
C THR A 213 -2.02 -8.41 5.28
N SER A 214 -1.41 -8.93 4.22
CA SER A 214 -1.30 -8.27 2.92
C SER A 214 -1.83 -9.21 1.83
N ASP A 215 -2.19 -8.67 0.67
CA ASP A 215 -2.59 -9.45 -0.51
C ASP A 215 -1.38 -10.08 -1.21
N HIS A 216 -0.23 -9.41 -1.22
CA HIS A 216 1.06 -9.87 -1.75
C HIS A 216 2.20 -9.06 -1.14
N GLY A 217 3.43 -9.50 -1.38
CA GLY A 217 4.65 -8.77 -1.06
C GLY A 217 5.12 -7.87 -2.19
N GLU A 218 6.40 -7.47 -2.16
CA GLU A 218 7.01 -6.57 -3.13
C GLU A 218 8.50 -6.92 -3.31
N GLN A 219 8.98 -7.00 -4.54
CA GLN A 219 10.36 -7.39 -4.87
C GLN A 219 11.41 -6.37 -4.41
N LEU A 220 11.12 -5.09 -4.44
CA LEU A 220 12.00 -4.01 -4.00
C LEU A 220 13.45 -4.11 -4.51
N GLY A 221 13.63 -4.57 -5.75
CA GLY A 221 14.93 -4.72 -6.40
C GLY A 221 15.62 -6.08 -6.22
N ASP A 222 15.06 -6.99 -5.44
CA ASP A 222 15.50 -8.37 -5.42
C ASP A 222 15.25 -8.99 -6.80
N HIS A 223 16.14 -9.87 -7.25
CA HIS A 223 16.11 -10.45 -8.58
C HIS A 223 16.04 -9.43 -9.74
N TRP A 224 16.50 -8.19 -9.51
CA TRP A 224 16.38 -7.06 -10.45
C TRP A 224 14.93 -6.64 -10.77
N LEU A 225 13.97 -7.10 -9.97
CA LEU A 225 12.54 -6.89 -10.17
C LEU A 225 11.98 -5.81 -9.23
N LEU A 226 10.89 -5.22 -9.69
CA LEU A 226 9.95 -4.45 -8.89
C LEU A 226 8.55 -5.05 -9.08
N GLY A 227 7.67 -4.80 -8.12
CA GLY A 227 6.31 -5.35 -8.12
C GLY A 227 6.28 -6.79 -7.60
N LYS A 228 5.28 -7.51 -8.01
CA LYS A 228 4.88 -8.83 -7.50
C LYS A 228 4.99 -9.95 -8.53
N VAL A 229 5.93 -9.82 -9.47
CA VAL A 229 6.14 -10.78 -10.56
C VAL A 229 7.31 -11.72 -10.27
N GLY A 230 7.41 -12.81 -11.02
CA GLY A 230 8.57 -13.71 -10.97
C GLY A 230 8.42 -14.94 -10.07
N TYR A 231 7.34 -15.04 -9.30
CA TYR A 231 7.07 -16.18 -8.40
C TYR A 231 8.13 -16.41 -7.31
N PHE A 232 8.72 -15.31 -6.80
CA PHE A 232 9.69 -15.34 -5.73
C PHE A 232 9.04 -15.11 -4.35
N ASP A 233 9.71 -15.55 -3.31
CA ASP A 233 9.25 -15.46 -1.91
C ASP A 233 8.88 -14.03 -1.52
N GLU A 234 9.62 -13.04 -2.00
CA GLU A 234 9.40 -11.61 -1.73
C GLU A 234 8.00 -11.13 -2.16
N SER A 235 7.40 -11.80 -3.17
CA SER A 235 6.03 -11.50 -3.61
C SER A 235 4.98 -12.35 -2.90
N PHE A 236 5.31 -13.56 -2.47
CA PHE A 236 4.34 -14.56 -1.98
C PHE A 236 4.31 -14.72 -0.47
N ARG A 237 5.42 -14.46 0.23
CA ARG A 237 5.47 -14.54 1.68
C ARG A 237 4.97 -13.25 2.30
N ILE A 238 3.73 -13.28 2.73
CA ILE A 238 3.03 -12.14 3.34
C ILE A 238 2.90 -12.35 4.86
N PRO A 239 2.82 -11.26 5.64
CA PRO A 239 2.57 -11.35 7.07
C PRO A 239 1.15 -11.84 7.35
N LEU A 240 1.00 -12.61 8.42
CA LEU A 240 -0.29 -12.90 9.04
C LEU A 240 -0.15 -12.76 10.55
N VAL A 241 -0.74 -11.71 11.11
CA VAL A 241 -0.74 -11.47 12.55
C VAL A 241 -2.17 -11.47 13.04
N ILE A 242 -2.46 -12.27 14.06
CA ILE A 242 -3.81 -12.39 14.62
C ILE A 242 -3.77 -12.03 16.10
N LYS A 243 -4.55 -11.01 16.49
CA LYS A 243 -4.95 -10.75 17.86
C LYS A 243 -6.32 -11.38 18.08
N ASP A 244 -6.38 -12.43 18.89
CA ASP A 244 -7.63 -13.08 19.24
C ASP A 244 -8.37 -12.31 20.34
N ALA A 245 -9.69 -12.22 20.24
CA ALA A 245 -10.53 -11.55 21.23
C ALA A 245 -10.54 -12.34 22.55
N GLY A 246 -10.10 -11.71 23.65
CA GLY A 246 -10.15 -12.29 24.98
C GLY A 246 -9.24 -13.51 25.23
N ARG A 247 -8.37 -13.88 24.31
CA ARG A 247 -7.42 -15.00 24.46
C ARG A 247 -5.98 -14.51 24.50
N THR A 248 -5.43 -14.39 25.71
CA THR A 248 -4.04 -13.99 25.94
C THR A 248 -3.06 -15.18 26.08
N THR A 249 -3.58 -16.41 26.22
CA THR A 249 -2.77 -17.61 26.54
C THR A 249 -1.78 -18.00 25.42
N ARG A 250 -1.94 -17.47 24.21
CA ARG A 250 -1.05 -17.69 23.06
C ARG A 250 -0.37 -16.40 22.57
N ALA A 251 -0.37 -15.34 23.36
CA ALA A 251 0.29 -14.10 22.98
C ALA A 251 1.77 -14.34 22.67
N GLY A 252 2.24 -13.85 21.53
CA GLY A 252 3.61 -14.05 21.04
C GLY A 252 3.91 -15.43 20.47
N ALA A 253 2.92 -16.33 20.35
CA ALA A 253 3.13 -17.61 19.70
C ALA A 253 3.37 -17.43 18.18
N ILE A 254 4.32 -18.19 17.65
CA ILE A 254 4.55 -18.33 16.21
C ILE A 254 3.86 -19.62 15.76
N GLU A 255 3.04 -19.54 14.73
CA GLU A 255 2.40 -20.69 14.11
C GLU A 255 3.12 -21.00 12.79
N GLU A 256 3.62 -22.24 12.67
CA GLU A 256 4.38 -22.68 11.49
C GLU A 256 3.52 -23.46 10.48
N ALA A 257 2.21 -23.58 10.75
CA ALA A 257 1.30 -24.20 9.79
C ALA A 257 1.23 -23.39 8.50
N PHE A 258 1.22 -24.09 7.37
CA PHE A 258 1.04 -23.45 6.08
C PHE A 258 -0.35 -22.78 6.00
N THR A 259 -0.35 -21.52 5.60
CA THR A 259 -1.57 -20.75 5.36
C THR A 259 -1.44 -20.01 4.03
N GLU A 260 -2.54 -19.80 3.35
CA GLU A 260 -2.58 -19.00 2.13
C GLU A 260 -3.85 -18.12 2.10
N SER A 261 -3.75 -17.01 1.39
CA SER A 261 -4.92 -16.20 1.03
C SER A 261 -5.60 -16.80 -0.20
N VAL A 262 -6.84 -17.21 -0.09
CA VAL A 262 -7.65 -17.78 -1.17
C VAL A 262 -8.70 -16.80 -1.64
#